data_5060b1b7acbaa3e22e07899fab58c15d
#
_entry.id   5060b1b7acbaa3e22e07899fab58c15d
#
_cell.length_a   1.000
_cell.length_b   1.000
_cell.length_c   1.000
_cell.angle_alpha   90.00
_cell.angle_beta   90.00
_cell.angle_gamma   90.00
#
_symmetry.space_group_name_H-M   'P 1'
#
loop_
_entity.id
_entity.type
_entity.pdbx_description
1 polymer ?
#
loop_
_entity_poly.entity_id
_entity_poly.type
_entity_poly.pdbx_seq_one_letter_code
_entity_poly.pdbx_strand_id
1 'polypeptide(L)'
;MLNHLFKGIFDSSTMEVIAVSDFLLCVCCALIIGLFLAFAYMYRIRYTKSFVATLAVLPAVVCVVIMMVNGNVGAGVAVAGAFSLVRFRSVPGSAKEIGAIFLAMGTGLVVGMGYLGYGILVALLLGSVNMIYNCVGFGAGKKAELYKTLHITIPEDLDYTGVFEEILQTYTSQYEVVRVKTTNMGSLFKLTYNLT
;
A
#
# COMPACT_ATOMS: atom_id res chain seq x y z
N MET A 1 -20.79 19.63 -29.71
CA MET A 1 -19.76 20.62 -29.36
C MET A 1 -18.79 20.09 -28.31
N LEU A 2 -19.23 19.46 -27.23
CA LEU A 2 -18.33 18.83 -26.23
C LEU A 2 -17.44 17.73 -26.82
N ASN A 3 -17.95 16.84 -27.67
CA ASN A 3 -17.17 15.76 -28.28
C ASN A 3 -16.00 16.23 -29.17
N HIS A 4 -16.03 17.50 -29.66
CA HIS A 4 -14.95 18.07 -30.45
C HIS A 4 -13.76 18.53 -29.61
N LEU A 5 -14.02 18.93 -28.36
CA LEU A 5 -12.98 19.35 -27.38
C LEU A 5 -12.17 18.19 -26.85
N PHE A 6 -12.71 16.98 -26.88
CA PHE A 6 -12.09 15.77 -26.34
C PHE A 6 -11.52 14.86 -27.44
N LYS A 7 -11.53 15.29 -28.69
CA LYS A 7 -10.88 14.60 -29.79
C LYS A 7 -9.37 14.78 -29.66
N GLY A 8 -8.64 13.69 -29.49
CA GLY A 8 -7.19 13.73 -29.40
C GLY A 8 -6.54 14.24 -30.68
N ILE A 9 -5.47 15.03 -30.58
CA ILE A 9 -4.74 15.57 -31.71
C ILE A 9 -4.16 14.47 -32.62
N PHE A 10 -3.96 13.26 -32.04
CA PHE A 10 -3.42 12.09 -32.71
C PHE A 10 -4.47 10.99 -32.99
N ASP A 11 -5.77 11.32 -32.89
CA ASP A 11 -6.84 10.39 -33.20
C ASP A 11 -6.79 9.96 -34.66
N SER A 12 -6.40 8.70 -34.88
CA SER A 12 -6.46 8.05 -36.19
C SER A 12 -7.76 7.21 -36.28
N SER A 13 -8.22 6.97 -37.50
CA SER A 13 -9.49 6.30 -37.82
C SER A 13 -9.65 4.86 -37.27
N THR A 14 -8.70 4.35 -36.54
CA THR A 14 -8.68 3.02 -35.90
C THR A 14 -8.92 3.05 -34.39
N MET A 15 -9.01 4.22 -33.74
CA MET A 15 -9.31 4.35 -32.32
C MET A 15 -10.76 4.73 -32.13
N GLU A 16 -11.53 3.92 -31.40
CA GLU A 16 -12.84 4.31 -30.93
C GLU A 16 -12.71 5.48 -29.95
N VAL A 17 -13.36 6.60 -30.28
CA VAL A 17 -13.40 7.77 -29.39
C VAL A 17 -14.24 7.40 -28.18
N ILE A 18 -13.63 7.37 -27.01
CA ILE A 18 -14.33 7.12 -25.74
C ILE A 18 -15.34 8.24 -25.53
N ALA A 19 -16.62 7.93 -25.40
CA ALA A 19 -17.63 8.94 -25.09
C ALA A 19 -17.39 9.53 -23.70
N VAL A 20 -17.57 10.84 -23.57
CA VAL A 20 -17.35 11.55 -22.29
C VAL A 20 -18.23 11.02 -21.17
N SER A 21 -19.45 10.55 -21.51
CA SER A 21 -20.37 9.90 -20.58
C SER A 21 -19.76 8.62 -19.99
N ASP A 22 -19.18 7.77 -20.84
CA ASP A 22 -18.60 6.49 -20.43
C ASP A 22 -17.33 6.67 -19.62
N PHE A 23 -16.51 7.67 -20.00
CA PHE A 23 -15.36 8.08 -19.22
C PHE A 23 -15.76 8.50 -17.79
N LEU A 24 -16.74 9.40 -17.65
CA LEU A 24 -17.20 9.87 -16.35
C LEU A 24 -17.81 8.73 -15.52
N LEU A 25 -18.56 7.84 -16.16
CA LEU A 25 -19.18 6.70 -15.49
C LEU A 25 -18.11 5.75 -14.93
N CYS A 26 -17.08 5.41 -15.72
CA CYS A 26 -15.96 4.58 -15.27
C CYS A 26 -15.19 5.22 -14.11
N VAL A 27 -14.89 6.52 -14.21
CA VAL A 27 -14.16 7.24 -13.16
C VAL A 27 -14.98 7.32 -11.87
N CYS A 28 -16.26 7.62 -11.94
CA CYS A 28 -17.16 7.62 -10.78
C CYS A 28 -17.25 6.24 -10.12
N CYS A 29 -17.39 5.19 -10.94
CA CYS A 29 -17.40 3.81 -10.44
C CYS A 29 -16.08 3.45 -9.75
N ALA A 30 -14.93 3.81 -10.34
CA ALA A 30 -13.62 3.57 -9.77
C ALA A 30 -13.42 4.31 -8.44
N LEU A 31 -13.94 5.54 -8.30
CA LEU A 31 -13.90 6.29 -7.04
C LEU A 31 -14.76 5.62 -5.96
N ILE A 32 -15.95 5.14 -6.29
CA ILE A 32 -16.83 4.41 -5.35
C ILE A 32 -16.12 3.13 -4.87
N ILE A 33 -15.51 2.38 -5.78
CA ILE A 33 -14.71 1.19 -5.45
C ILE A 33 -13.54 1.58 -4.53
N GLY A 34 -12.83 2.65 -4.86
CA GLY A 34 -11.70 3.14 -4.05
C GLY A 34 -12.11 3.52 -2.63
N LEU A 35 -13.25 4.20 -2.47
CA LEU A 35 -13.82 4.50 -1.16
C LEU A 35 -14.18 3.22 -0.39
N PHE A 36 -14.81 2.26 -1.05
CA PHE A 36 -15.12 0.96 -0.42
C PHE A 36 -13.86 0.25 0.07
N LEU A 37 -12.81 0.17 -0.75
CA LEU A 37 -11.53 -0.45 -0.38
C LEU A 37 -10.84 0.30 0.76
N ALA A 38 -10.92 1.64 0.75
CA ALA A 38 -10.40 2.47 1.83
C ALA A 38 -11.12 2.18 3.16
N PHE A 39 -12.45 2.09 3.15
CA PHE A 39 -13.24 1.70 4.33
C PHE A 39 -12.90 0.29 4.81
N ALA A 40 -12.81 -0.67 3.88
CA ALA A 40 -12.44 -2.05 4.21
C ALA A 40 -11.03 -2.14 4.84
N TYR A 41 -10.10 -1.30 4.37
CA TYR A 41 -8.75 -1.22 4.92
C TYR A 41 -8.71 -0.58 6.31
N MET A 42 -9.48 0.48 6.55
CA MET A 42 -9.55 1.18 7.85
C MET A 42 -10.06 0.28 8.98
N TYR A 43 -10.78 -0.78 8.63
CA TYR A 43 -11.39 -1.66 9.62
C TYR A 43 -10.33 -2.47 10.38
N ARG A 44 -10.20 -2.21 11.70
CA ARG A 44 -9.27 -2.88 12.65
C ARG A 44 -7.76 -2.79 12.36
N ILE A 45 -7.30 -1.86 11.53
CA ILE A 45 -5.86 -1.67 11.25
C ILE A 45 -5.45 -0.27 11.70
N ARG A 46 -4.23 -0.14 12.20
CA ARG A 46 -3.60 1.19 12.37
C ARG A 46 -3.22 1.72 11.00
N TYR A 47 -3.74 2.87 10.64
CA TYR A 47 -3.53 3.49 9.33
C TYR A 47 -3.04 4.92 9.43
N THR A 48 -2.34 5.40 8.41
CA THR A 48 -2.02 6.81 8.23
C THR A 48 -3.09 7.47 7.35
N LYS A 49 -3.52 8.68 7.70
CA LYS A 49 -4.55 9.42 6.95
C LYS A 49 -4.19 9.58 5.48
N SER A 50 -2.90 9.87 5.18
CA SER A 50 -2.41 10.03 3.81
C SER A 50 -2.53 8.75 2.99
N PHE A 51 -2.24 7.57 3.57
CA PHE A 51 -2.35 6.30 2.89
C PHE A 51 -3.79 5.98 2.48
N VAL A 52 -4.74 6.18 3.39
CA VAL A 52 -6.17 5.94 3.12
C VAL A 52 -6.69 6.83 2.00
N ALA A 53 -6.32 8.12 2.00
CA ALA A 53 -6.69 9.05 0.93
C ALA A 53 -6.12 8.62 -0.43
N THR A 54 -4.85 8.19 -0.45
CA THR A 54 -4.21 7.66 -1.67
C THR A 54 -4.92 6.40 -2.16
N LEU A 55 -5.23 5.46 -1.26
CA LEU A 55 -5.91 4.21 -1.58
C LEU A 55 -7.31 4.45 -2.17
N ALA A 56 -8.04 5.45 -1.67
CA ALA A 56 -9.36 5.81 -2.18
C ALA A 56 -9.34 6.36 -3.62
N VAL A 57 -8.28 7.08 -4.00
CA VAL A 57 -8.15 7.70 -5.33
C VAL A 57 -7.45 6.79 -6.34
N LEU A 58 -6.64 5.85 -5.88
CA LEU A 58 -5.77 5.02 -6.71
C LEU A 58 -6.51 4.25 -7.82
N PRO A 59 -7.68 3.61 -7.59
CA PRO A 59 -8.42 2.94 -8.66
C PRO A 59 -8.84 3.89 -9.78
N ALA A 60 -9.25 5.11 -9.44
CA ALA A 60 -9.65 6.10 -10.42
C ALA A 60 -8.46 6.59 -11.27
N VAL A 61 -7.29 6.81 -10.66
CA VAL A 61 -6.07 7.15 -11.38
C VAL A 61 -5.69 6.05 -12.37
N VAL A 62 -5.69 4.79 -11.94
CA VAL A 62 -5.37 3.65 -12.80
C VAL A 62 -6.40 3.51 -13.91
N CYS A 63 -7.69 3.66 -13.60
CA CYS A 63 -8.80 3.64 -14.57
C CYS A 63 -8.56 4.64 -15.70
N VAL A 64 -8.29 5.91 -15.37
CA VAL A 64 -8.03 6.97 -16.35
C VAL A 64 -6.82 6.63 -17.21
N VAL A 65 -5.73 6.17 -16.60
CA VAL A 65 -4.50 5.80 -17.33
C VAL A 65 -4.79 4.68 -18.33
N ILE A 66 -5.51 3.65 -17.93
CA ILE A 66 -5.84 2.51 -18.80
C ILE A 66 -6.77 2.93 -19.94
N MET A 67 -7.77 3.77 -19.65
CA MET A 67 -8.65 4.30 -20.69
C MET A 67 -7.90 5.12 -21.75
N MET A 68 -6.90 5.90 -21.33
CA MET A 68 -6.08 6.70 -22.24
C MET A 68 -5.09 5.85 -23.06
N VAL A 69 -4.70 4.69 -22.54
CA VAL A 69 -3.80 3.73 -23.21
C VAL A 69 -4.56 2.80 -24.16
N ASN A 70 -5.87 2.67 -23.97
CA ASN A 70 -6.70 1.72 -24.73
C ASN A 70 -6.56 1.91 -26.24
N GLY A 71 -6.20 0.83 -26.93
CA GLY A 71 -5.93 0.84 -28.38
C GLY A 71 -4.48 1.18 -28.80
N ASN A 72 -3.63 1.65 -27.87
CA ASN A 72 -2.25 2.01 -28.20
C ASN A 72 -1.24 1.18 -27.38
N VAL A 73 -0.74 0.10 -27.97
CA VAL A 73 0.24 -0.80 -27.32
C VAL A 73 1.52 -0.05 -26.90
N GLY A 74 1.97 0.91 -27.71
CA GLY A 74 3.16 1.71 -27.39
C GLY A 74 2.97 2.56 -26.15
N ALA A 75 1.81 3.20 -26.01
CA ALA A 75 1.46 3.95 -24.80
C ALA A 75 1.39 3.04 -23.57
N GLY A 76 0.85 1.81 -23.71
CA GLY A 76 0.82 0.81 -22.64
C GLY A 76 2.20 0.46 -22.11
N VAL A 77 3.15 0.22 -23.00
CA VAL A 77 4.55 -0.07 -22.63
C VAL A 77 5.21 1.16 -21.96
N ALA A 78 4.97 2.36 -22.49
CA ALA A 78 5.52 3.59 -21.90
C ALA A 78 4.99 3.83 -20.48
N VAL A 79 3.68 3.62 -20.25
CA VAL A 79 3.06 3.73 -18.92
C VAL A 79 3.62 2.68 -17.96
N ALA A 80 3.74 1.43 -18.39
CA ALA A 80 4.34 0.36 -17.59
C ALA A 80 5.79 0.70 -17.21
N GLY A 81 6.56 1.25 -18.16
CA GLY A 81 7.91 1.76 -17.90
C GLY A 81 7.93 2.91 -16.90
N ALA A 82 7.04 3.88 -17.03
CA ALA A 82 6.94 4.99 -16.11
C ALA A 82 6.59 4.53 -14.68
N PHE A 83 5.65 3.60 -14.52
CA PHE A 83 5.32 3.02 -13.22
C PHE A 83 6.49 2.25 -12.60
N SER A 84 7.32 1.59 -13.40
CA SER A 84 8.52 0.89 -12.90
C SER A 84 9.59 1.84 -12.35
N LEU A 85 9.62 3.08 -12.84
CA LEU A 85 10.52 4.14 -12.36
C LEU A 85 10.04 4.79 -11.05
N VAL A 86 8.75 4.64 -10.70
CA VAL A 86 8.22 5.11 -9.42
C VAL A 86 8.76 4.21 -8.32
N ARG A 87 10.00 4.48 -7.94
CA ARG A 87 10.63 3.81 -6.81
C ARG A 87 10.00 4.34 -5.53
N PHE A 88 9.26 3.49 -4.83
CA PHE A 88 8.82 3.77 -3.46
C PHE A 88 10.07 3.88 -2.55
N ARG A 89 10.67 5.07 -2.52
CA ARG A 89 11.94 5.33 -1.80
C ARG A 89 11.75 5.48 -0.30
N SER A 90 10.53 5.59 0.16
CA SER A 90 10.20 5.67 1.58
C SER A 90 9.89 4.29 2.13
N VAL A 91 10.25 4.10 3.39
CA VAL A 91 10.04 2.92 4.24
C VAL A 91 9.14 1.87 3.62
N PRO A 92 9.59 0.63 3.43
CA PRO A 92 8.74 -0.42 2.87
C PRO A 92 7.47 -0.47 3.69
N GLY A 93 6.34 -0.16 3.06
CA GLY A 93 5.02 -0.26 3.67
C GLY A 93 4.83 -1.67 4.22
N SER A 94 3.96 -1.84 5.18
CA SER A 94 3.62 -3.16 5.67
C SER A 94 3.11 -4.03 4.50
N ALA A 95 3.30 -5.34 4.57
CA ALA A 95 2.79 -6.27 3.54
C ALA A 95 1.30 -6.08 3.26
N LYS A 96 0.53 -5.64 4.28
CA LYS A 96 -0.89 -5.30 4.17
C LYS A 96 -1.15 -4.06 3.31
N GLU A 97 -0.31 -3.03 3.44
CA GLU A 97 -0.39 -1.82 2.60
C GLU A 97 -0.11 -2.14 1.15
N ILE A 98 0.93 -2.93 0.90
CA ILE A 98 1.29 -3.36 -0.45
C ILE A 98 0.13 -4.16 -1.07
N GLY A 99 -0.45 -5.12 -0.35
CA GLY A 99 -1.60 -5.89 -0.80
C GLY A 99 -2.82 -5.02 -1.14
N ALA A 100 -3.12 -4.02 -0.30
CA ALA A 100 -4.21 -3.08 -0.54
C ALA A 100 -3.98 -2.22 -1.80
N ILE A 101 -2.75 -1.77 -2.03
CA ILE A 101 -2.37 -1.04 -3.26
C ILE A 101 -2.58 -1.91 -4.49
N PHE A 102 -2.10 -3.16 -4.48
CA PHE A 102 -2.28 -4.07 -5.62
C PHE A 102 -3.76 -4.35 -5.91
N LEU A 103 -4.57 -4.53 -4.88
CA LEU A 103 -6.01 -4.72 -5.03
C LEU A 103 -6.67 -3.47 -5.65
N ALA A 104 -6.34 -2.28 -5.19
CA ALA A 104 -6.84 -1.02 -5.71
C ALA A 104 -6.41 -0.79 -7.17
N MET A 105 -5.16 -1.10 -7.51
CA MET A 105 -4.66 -1.02 -8.88
C MET A 105 -5.37 -2.02 -9.80
N GLY A 106 -5.51 -3.28 -9.36
CA GLY A 106 -6.18 -4.33 -10.13
C GLY A 106 -7.64 -4.01 -10.43
N THR A 107 -8.39 -3.50 -9.44
CA THR A 107 -9.78 -3.08 -9.65
C THR A 107 -9.90 -1.88 -10.59
N GLY A 108 -9.00 -0.89 -10.47
CA GLY A 108 -8.93 0.26 -11.37
C GLY A 108 -8.64 -0.15 -12.81
N LEU A 109 -7.77 -1.14 -13.02
CA LEU A 109 -7.45 -1.69 -14.33
C LEU A 109 -8.68 -2.34 -14.98
N VAL A 110 -9.41 -3.19 -14.25
CA VAL A 110 -10.61 -3.86 -14.75
C VAL A 110 -11.70 -2.86 -15.15
N VAL A 111 -11.91 -1.83 -14.31
CA VAL A 111 -12.89 -0.76 -14.59
C VAL A 111 -12.45 0.07 -15.79
N GLY A 112 -11.14 0.40 -15.90
CA GLY A 112 -10.57 1.14 -17.02
C GLY A 112 -10.66 0.42 -18.37
N MET A 113 -10.74 -0.91 -18.34
CA MET A 113 -11.03 -1.73 -19.54
C MET A 113 -12.53 -1.76 -19.91
N GLY A 114 -13.38 -1.07 -19.15
CA GLY A 114 -14.83 -1.03 -19.38
C GLY A 114 -15.63 -2.13 -18.69
N TYR A 115 -15.00 -3.04 -17.95
CA TYR A 115 -15.67 -4.15 -17.25
C TYR A 115 -16.15 -3.73 -15.85
N LEU A 116 -17.09 -2.77 -15.77
CA LEU A 116 -17.61 -2.20 -14.52
C LEU A 116 -18.15 -3.27 -13.56
N GLY A 117 -18.98 -4.22 -14.07
CA GLY A 117 -19.54 -5.27 -13.25
C GLY A 117 -18.50 -6.19 -12.62
N TYR A 118 -17.49 -6.57 -13.39
CA TYR A 118 -16.37 -7.39 -12.86
C TYR A 118 -15.51 -6.59 -11.87
N GLY A 119 -15.29 -5.30 -12.11
CA GLY A 119 -14.55 -4.43 -11.19
C GLY A 119 -15.21 -4.35 -9.82
N ILE A 120 -16.53 -4.15 -9.78
CA ILE A 120 -17.31 -4.14 -8.54
C ILE A 120 -17.28 -5.53 -7.86
N LEU A 121 -17.45 -6.60 -8.62
CA LEU A 121 -17.44 -7.97 -8.09
C LEU A 121 -16.09 -8.30 -7.45
N VAL A 122 -14.98 -8.02 -8.13
CA VAL A 122 -13.62 -8.25 -7.62
C VAL A 122 -13.37 -7.41 -6.37
N ALA A 123 -13.77 -6.13 -6.37
CA ALA A 123 -13.62 -5.25 -5.22
C ALA A 123 -14.38 -5.78 -4.00
N LEU A 124 -15.64 -6.21 -4.19
CA LEU A 124 -16.46 -6.77 -3.13
C LEU A 124 -15.89 -8.10 -2.60
N LEU A 125 -15.54 -9.02 -3.48
CA LEU A 125 -15.00 -10.33 -3.07
C LEU A 125 -13.68 -10.18 -2.32
N LEU A 126 -12.68 -9.57 -2.97
CA LEU A 126 -11.34 -9.49 -2.39
C LEU A 126 -11.28 -8.48 -1.23
N GLY A 127 -12.04 -7.38 -1.30
CA GLY A 127 -12.18 -6.43 -0.20
C GLY A 127 -12.79 -7.08 1.04
N SER A 128 -13.86 -7.88 0.87
CA SER A 128 -14.49 -8.63 1.97
C SER A 128 -13.55 -9.68 2.55
N VAL A 129 -12.86 -10.44 1.72
CA VAL A 129 -11.87 -11.44 2.17
C VAL A 129 -10.74 -10.76 2.97
N ASN A 130 -10.22 -9.64 2.49
CA ASN A 130 -9.19 -8.87 3.20
C ASN A 130 -9.72 -8.39 4.56
N MET A 131 -10.95 -7.89 4.61
CA MET A 131 -11.61 -7.47 5.85
C MET A 131 -11.75 -8.64 6.83
N ILE A 132 -12.20 -9.82 6.37
CA ILE A 132 -12.32 -11.02 7.19
C ILE A 132 -10.95 -11.45 7.75
N TYR A 133 -9.90 -11.50 6.92
CA TYR A 133 -8.56 -11.86 7.39
C TYR A 133 -8.03 -10.89 8.47
N ASN A 134 -8.35 -9.61 8.33
CA ASN A 134 -7.99 -8.62 9.34
C ASN A 134 -8.81 -8.77 10.63
N CYS A 135 -10.09 -9.16 10.54
CA CYS A 135 -10.93 -9.43 11.70
C CYS A 135 -10.49 -10.66 12.49
N VAL A 136 -10.18 -11.73 11.78
CA VAL A 136 -9.76 -13.03 12.39
C VAL A 136 -8.33 -12.95 12.90
N GLY A 137 -7.55 -11.91 12.51
CA GLY A 137 -6.14 -11.82 12.84
C GLY A 137 -5.34 -12.95 12.19
N PHE A 138 -5.71 -13.34 10.96
CA PHE A 138 -5.07 -14.42 10.24
C PHE A 138 -3.57 -14.14 10.11
N GLY A 139 -2.76 -15.07 10.66
CA GLY A 139 -1.31 -14.90 10.72
C GLY A 139 -0.77 -14.16 11.95
N ALA A 140 -1.62 -13.55 12.78
CA ALA A 140 -1.22 -13.10 14.10
C ALA A 140 -1.19 -14.31 15.03
N GLY A 141 -0.07 -15.03 15.07
CA GLY A 141 0.12 -16.09 16.06
C GLY A 141 -0.05 -15.50 17.46
N LYS A 142 -0.66 -16.22 18.40
CA LYS A 142 -0.77 -15.83 19.82
C LYS A 142 0.60 -15.46 20.44
N LYS A 143 1.70 -15.87 19.82
CA LYS A 143 3.07 -15.50 20.19
C LYS A 143 3.53 -14.14 19.67
N ALA A 144 2.87 -13.54 18.68
CA ALA A 144 3.31 -12.25 18.11
C ALA A 144 3.16 -11.06 19.09
N GLU A 145 2.24 -11.15 20.06
CA GLU A 145 2.12 -10.17 21.14
C GLU A 145 3.22 -10.29 22.19
N LEU A 146 3.87 -11.44 22.27
CA LEU A 146 4.96 -11.71 23.21
C LEU A 146 6.30 -11.19 22.69
N TYR A 147 6.47 -11.10 21.36
CA TYR A 147 7.71 -10.59 20.77
C TYR A 147 7.70 -9.06 20.73
N LYS A 148 8.54 -8.44 21.54
CA LYS A 148 8.72 -6.97 21.58
C LYS A 148 10.16 -6.63 21.26
N THR A 149 10.36 -5.56 20.52
CA THR A 149 11.70 -5.02 20.28
C THR A 149 11.92 -3.81 21.17
N LEU A 150 12.90 -3.91 22.04
CA LEU A 150 13.32 -2.83 22.94
C LEU A 150 14.53 -2.11 22.33
N HIS A 151 14.45 -0.80 22.22
CA HIS A 151 15.56 0.05 21.83
C HIS A 151 16.04 0.84 23.04
N ILE A 152 17.30 0.64 23.41
CA ILE A 152 17.96 1.38 24.47
C ILE A 152 19.07 2.24 23.85
N THR A 153 19.08 3.53 24.14
CA THR A 153 20.17 4.42 23.72
C THR A 153 20.94 4.82 24.95
N ILE A 154 22.24 4.56 24.94
CA ILE A 154 23.16 4.83 26.06
C ILE A 154 24.35 5.67 25.60
N PRO A 155 24.99 6.46 26.46
CA PRO A 155 26.25 7.11 26.18
C PRO A 155 27.37 6.08 25.97
N GLU A 156 28.42 6.46 25.22
CA GLU A 156 29.55 5.60 24.93
C GLU A 156 30.36 5.24 26.21
N ASP A 157 30.33 6.13 27.19
CA ASP A 157 31.07 5.98 28.48
C ASP A 157 30.45 4.85 29.36
N LEU A 158 29.25 4.38 29.06
CA LEU A 158 28.57 3.34 29.82
C LEU A 158 28.90 1.97 29.24
N ASP A 159 29.56 1.13 30.06
CA ASP A 159 29.71 -0.28 29.70
C ASP A 159 28.33 -0.96 29.78
N TYR A 160 27.83 -1.34 28.63
CA TYR A 160 26.47 -1.98 28.49
C TYR A 160 26.51 -3.49 28.72
N THR A 161 27.72 -4.06 28.87
CA THR A 161 27.92 -5.50 29.05
C THR A 161 27.45 -5.90 30.46
N GLY A 162 26.31 -6.58 30.54
CA GLY A 162 25.77 -7.08 31.81
C GLY A 162 24.81 -6.16 32.55
N VAL A 163 24.83 -4.81 32.32
CA VAL A 163 24.00 -3.86 33.07
C VAL A 163 22.49 -4.12 32.90
N PHE A 164 22.08 -4.54 31.73
CA PHE A 164 20.66 -4.81 31.45
C PHE A 164 20.27 -6.27 31.59
N GLU A 165 21.24 -7.18 31.74
CA GLU A 165 21.00 -8.63 31.78
C GLU A 165 20.18 -9.04 32.99
N GLU A 166 20.50 -8.54 34.15
CA GLU A 166 19.79 -8.87 35.40
C GLU A 166 18.32 -8.42 35.35
N ILE A 167 18.09 -7.22 34.81
CA ILE A 167 16.74 -6.69 34.66
C ILE A 167 15.95 -7.48 33.59
N LEU A 168 16.60 -7.75 32.45
CA LEU A 168 15.96 -8.49 31.36
C LEU A 168 15.64 -9.93 31.77
N GLN A 169 16.50 -10.61 32.52
CA GLN A 169 16.25 -11.94 33.06
C GLN A 169 15.08 -11.98 34.03
N THR A 170 14.87 -10.90 34.79
CA THR A 170 13.78 -10.85 35.77
C THR A 170 12.42 -10.63 35.12
N TYR A 171 12.34 -9.87 34.01
CA TYR A 171 11.09 -9.44 33.41
C TYR A 171 10.77 -10.07 32.04
N THR A 172 11.69 -10.85 31.47
CA THR A 172 11.49 -11.49 30.15
C THR A 172 11.84 -12.98 30.21
N SER A 173 11.10 -13.79 29.42
CA SER A 173 11.38 -15.24 29.33
C SER A 173 12.62 -15.52 28.48
N GLN A 174 12.85 -14.70 27.46
CA GLN A 174 14.00 -14.77 26.57
C GLN A 174 14.33 -13.36 26.06
N TYR A 175 15.63 -13.05 25.99
CA TYR A 175 16.11 -11.83 25.36
C TYR A 175 17.30 -12.14 24.47
N GLU A 176 17.41 -11.40 23.36
CA GLU A 176 18.50 -11.54 22.41
C GLU A 176 18.92 -10.13 21.92
N VAL A 177 20.21 -9.87 21.91
CA VAL A 177 20.76 -8.64 21.32
C VAL A 177 20.83 -8.82 19.82
N VAL A 178 19.96 -8.13 19.08
CA VAL A 178 19.89 -8.21 17.61
C VAL A 178 20.87 -7.28 16.93
N ARG A 179 21.08 -6.10 17.52
CA ARG A 179 21.91 -5.08 16.90
C ARG A 179 22.45 -4.09 17.93
N VAL A 180 23.73 -3.78 17.78
CA VAL A 180 24.37 -2.63 18.41
C VAL A 180 24.78 -1.67 17.28
N LYS A 181 24.36 -0.41 17.35
CA LYS A 181 24.68 0.61 16.36
C LYS A 181 25.14 1.88 17.05
N THR A 182 26.30 2.40 16.64
CA THR A 182 26.76 3.73 17.05
C THR A 182 25.93 4.80 16.34
N THR A 183 25.51 5.81 17.08
CA THR A 183 24.78 6.97 16.58
C THR A 183 25.43 8.25 17.10
N ASN A 184 25.06 9.39 16.51
CA ASN A 184 25.55 10.70 16.92
C ASN A 184 27.10 10.82 16.89
N MET A 185 27.69 10.48 15.73
CA MET A 185 29.17 10.54 15.51
C MET A 185 30.01 9.71 16.49
N GLY A 186 29.45 8.65 17.06
CA GLY A 186 30.12 7.75 17.98
C GLY A 186 29.82 7.98 19.45
N SER A 187 29.17 9.07 19.84
CA SER A 187 28.90 9.39 21.25
C SER A 187 27.77 8.60 21.92
N LEU A 188 26.99 7.86 21.16
CA LEU A 188 25.85 7.09 21.67
C LEU A 188 25.79 5.70 21.04
N PHE A 189 25.51 4.67 21.87
CA PHE A 189 25.20 3.32 21.41
C PHE A 189 23.68 3.12 21.42
N LYS A 190 23.13 2.60 20.31
CA LYS A 190 21.76 2.13 20.23
C LYS A 190 21.74 0.62 20.24
N LEU A 191 21.29 0.05 21.35
CA LEU A 191 21.09 -1.37 21.53
C LEU A 191 19.69 -1.75 21.10
N THR A 192 19.54 -2.86 20.40
CA THR A 192 18.24 -3.40 19.99
C THR A 192 18.11 -4.81 20.52
N TYR A 193 17.17 -5.03 21.43
CA TYR A 193 16.85 -6.32 22.04
C TYR A 193 15.53 -6.83 21.49
N ASN A 194 15.49 -8.11 21.13
CA ASN A 194 14.24 -8.83 20.97
C ASN A 194 13.90 -9.51 22.29
N LEU A 195 12.71 -9.23 22.79
CA LEU A 195 12.20 -9.73 24.08
C LEU A 195 11.00 -10.65 23.82
N THR A 196 10.90 -11.70 24.63
CA THR A 196 9.75 -12.61 24.65
C THR A 196 9.19 -12.73 26.05
#